data_ca02d87ad6acc2616c368c3db8924e18
#
_entry.id   ca02d87ad6acc2616c368c3db8924e18
#
_cell.length_a   1.000
_cell.length_b   1.000
_cell.length_c   1.000
_cell.angle_alpha   90.00
_cell.angle_beta   90.00
_cell.angle_gamma   90.00
#
_symmetry.space_group_name_H-M   'P 1'
#
loop_
_entity.id
_entity.type
_entity.pdbx_description
1 polymer ?
#
loop_
_entity_poly.entity_id
_entity_poly.type
_entity_poly.pdbx_seq_one_letter_code
_entity_poly.pdbx_strand_id
1 'polypeptide(L)'
;GFDAINNYTWGIDAYYFFNHKRYSEAASFNFSRVQKKSQGAFYTGFSIYTQKLGFDFSGLPPQLRDQLPDTWPDYRYSVNTHNYALRLGYGYNWVFAPKWVLGVSESPIVGIRKGYVNSDIEKVSFSLYNRAKLSVVWNSANGRFFFGAIGKFDVAIVNDARTTYAGGVVSGEAVFGVRFNIW
;
A
#
# COMPACT_ATOMS: atom_id res chain seq x y z
N GLY A 1 -11.15 -19.30 22.28
CA GLY A 1 -11.27 -18.36 21.18
C GLY A 1 -11.46 -19.11 19.88
N PHE A 2 -12.34 -18.63 19.02
CA PHE A 2 -12.60 -19.24 17.71
C PHE A 2 -11.63 -18.63 16.70
N ASP A 3 -10.60 -19.37 16.32
CA ASP A 3 -9.56 -18.96 15.35
C ASP A 3 -9.96 -19.42 13.94
N ALA A 4 -11.06 -18.85 13.42
CA ALA A 4 -11.61 -19.23 12.11
C ALA A 4 -10.86 -18.62 10.92
N ILE A 5 -10.06 -17.60 11.12
CA ILE A 5 -9.43 -16.83 10.04
C ILE A 5 -7.92 -16.77 10.26
N ASN A 6 -7.18 -17.24 9.27
CA ASN A 6 -5.74 -17.12 9.23
C ASN A 6 -5.35 -16.26 8.01
N ASN A 7 -4.62 -15.17 8.24
CA ASN A 7 -4.13 -14.29 7.17
C ASN A 7 -2.62 -14.13 7.29
N TYR A 8 -1.94 -14.49 6.22
CA TYR A 8 -0.51 -14.30 6.07
C TYR A 8 -0.23 -13.50 4.81
N THR A 9 0.48 -12.38 4.96
CA THR A 9 0.88 -11.54 3.83
C THR A 9 2.38 -11.30 3.89
N TRP A 10 3.04 -11.50 2.76
CA TRP A 10 4.44 -11.21 2.57
C TRP A 10 4.65 -10.46 1.26
N GLY A 11 5.57 -9.51 1.22
CA GLY A 11 5.84 -8.77 0.00
C GLY A 11 7.12 -7.97 0.00
N ILE A 12 7.55 -7.60 -1.19
CA ILE A 12 8.70 -6.74 -1.45
C ILE A 12 8.26 -5.62 -2.39
N ASP A 13 8.63 -4.39 -2.04
CA ASP A 13 8.53 -3.20 -2.88
C ASP A 13 9.94 -2.67 -3.17
N ALA A 14 10.23 -2.42 -4.43
CA ALA A 14 11.45 -1.75 -4.86
C ALA A 14 11.12 -0.49 -5.66
N TYR A 15 11.79 0.60 -5.37
CA TYR A 15 11.57 1.91 -6.00
C TYR A 15 12.87 2.53 -6.46
N TYR A 16 12.83 3.18 -7.61
CA TYR A 16 13.93 4.00 -8.12
C TYR A 16 13.44 5.40 -8.48
N PHE A 17 14.05 6.41 -7.89
CA PHE A 17 13.78 7.84 -8.14
C PHE A 17 14.84 8.39 -9.07
N PHE A 18 14.47 8.86 -10.25
CA PHE A 18 15.41 9.36 -11.26
C PHE A 18 16.17 10.61 -10.82
N ASN A 19 15.59 11.44 -9.95
CA ASN A 19 16.23 12.63 -9.37
C ASN A 19 16.56 12.45 -7.88
N HIS A 20 16.99 11.25 -7.46
CA HIS A 20 17.25 10.90 -6.06
C HIS A 20 18.30 11.76 -5.37
N LYS A 21 19.21 12.42 -6.12
CA LYS A 21 20.23 13.31 -5.55
C LYS A 21 19.66 14.65 -5.06
N ARG A 22 18.51 15.09 -5.58
CA ARG A 22 17.91 16.38 -5.28
C ARG A 22 16.52 16.27 -4.65
N TYR A 23 15.72 15.30 -5.08
CA TYR A 23 14.40 15.01 -4.53
C TYR A 23 14.50 13.97 -3.43
N SER A 24 13.78 14.20 -2.34
CA SER A 24 13.67 13.22 -1.24
C SER A 24 12.20 12.96 -0.92
N GLU A 25 11.69 11.80 -1.29
CA GLU A 25 10.36 11.36 -0.87
C GLU A 25 10.28 11.22 0.65
N ALA A 26 11.37 10.78 1.29
CA ALA A 26 11.46 10.65 2.72
C ALA A 26 11.31 11.98 3.48
N ALA A 27 11.52 13.12 2.83
CA ALA A 27 11.32 14.43 3.47
C ALA A 27 9.83 14.76 3.65
N SER A 28 8.95 14.30 2.75
CA SER A 28 7.53 14.63 2.77
C SER A 28 6.65 13.49 3.28
N PHE A 29 7.05 12.22 3.10
CA PHE A 29 6.16 11.09 3.38
C PHE A 29 6.69 10.09 4.41
N ASN A 30 7.93 10.28 4.89
CA ASN A 30 8.54 9.49 5.96
C ASN A 30 9.15 10.39 7.04
N PHE A 31 9.30 11.67 6.77
CA PHE A 31 9.84 12.69 7.68
C PHE A 31 11.27 12.44 8.17
N SER A 32 11.99 11.49 7.60
CA SER A 32 13.36 11.14 8.02
C SER A 32 14.44 12.09 7.47
N ARG A 33 14.09 12.95 6.51
CA ARG A 33 14.99 13.94 5.88
C ARG A 33 14.36 15.33 5.81
N VAL A 34 15.16 16.33 5.49
CA VAL A 34 14.71 17.71 5.26
C VAL A 34 14.94 18.07 3.80
N GLN A 35 13.89 18.50 3.10
CA GLN A 35 13.99 19.08 1.77
C GLN A 35 14.23 20.58 1.89
N LYS A 36 15.36 21.07 1.40
CA LYS A 36 15.75 22.50 1.50
C LYS A 36 15.35 23.35 0.29
N LYS A 37 15.13 22.73 -0.86
CA LYS A 37 14.75 23.38 -2.12
C LYS A 37 13.63 22.60 -2.79
N SER A 38 12.72 23.30 -3.45
CA SER A 38 11.66 22.68 -4.23
C SER A 38 12.26 21.79 -5.32
N GLN A 39 11.82 20.53 -5.38
CA GLN A 39 12.31 19.54 -6.33
C GLN A 39 11.25 18.50 -6.61
N GLY A 40 11.29 17.95 -7.82
CA GLY A 40 10.47 16.81 -8.20
C GLY A 40 11.29 15.68 -8.80
N ALA A 41 10.69 14.50 -8.85
CA ALA A 41 11.27 13.32 -9.49
C ALA A 41 10.19 12.42 -10.08
N PHE A 42 10.43 11.92 -11.26
CA PHE A 42 9.79 10.70 -11.72
C PHE A 42 10.38 9.51 -10.96
N TYR A 43 9.56 8.52 -10.73
CA TYR A 43 10.02 7.27 -10.15
C TYR A 43 9.31 6.08 -10.77
N THR A 44 9.95 4.94 -10.72
CA THR A 44 9.39 3.65 -11.08
C THR A 44 9.50 2.71 -9.89
N GLY A 45 8.64 1.72 -9.84
CA GLY A 45 8.69 0.72 -8.79
C GLY A 45 8.12 -0.60 -9.25
N PHE A 46 8.55 -1.66 -8.59
CA PHE A 46 8.07 -3.01 -8.78
C PHE A 46 7.70 -3.60 -7.43
N SER A 47 6.57 -4.31 -7.40
CA SER A 47 6.02 -4.92 -6.18
C SER A 47 5.68 -6.37 -6.42
N ILE A 48 6.04 -7.22 -5.46
CA ILE A 48 5.59 -8.62 -5.39
C ILE A 48 4.94 -8.82 -4.03
N TYR A 49 3.71 -9.30 -4.02
CA TYR A 49 2.98 -9.66 -2.79
C TYR A 49 2.41 -11.05 -2.91
N THR A 50 2.57 -11.83 -1.85
CA THR A 50 1.89 -13.10 -1.66
C THR A 50 0.98 -12.99 -0.45
N GLN A 51 -0.28 -13.33 -0.61
CA GLN A 51 -1.25 -13.38 0.47
C GLN A 51 -1.87 -14.77 0.53
N LYS A 52 -1.90 -15.34 1.73
CA LYS A 52 -2.62 -16.57 2.04
C LYS A 52 -3.70 -16.23 3.05
N LEU A 53 -4.94 -16.49 2.67
CA LEU A 53 -6.10 -16.27 3.52
C LEU A 53 -6.80 -17.63 3.68
N GLY A 54 -6.87 -18.11 4.91
CA GLY A 54 -7.51 -19.36 5.26
C GLY A 54 -8.71 -19.11 6.16
N PHE A 55 -9.77 -19.84 5.90
CA PHE A 55 -10.97 -19.90 6.74
C PHE A 55 -11.16 -21.35 7.19
N ASP A 56 -11.28 -21.57 8.51
CA ASP A 56 -11.58 -22.87 9.10
C ASP A 56 -12.79 -22.77 9.99
N PHE A 57 -13.90 -23.27 9.49
CA PHE A 57 -15.18 -23.27 10.19
C PHE A 57 -15.55 -24.63 10.80
N SER A 58 -14.58 -25.57 10.85
CA SER A 58 -14.81 -26.90 11.44
C SER A 58 -15.21 -26.86 12.92
N GLY A 59 -14.79 -25.81 13.64
CA GLY A 59 -15.15 -25.59 15.05
C GLY A 59 -16.53 -24.94 15.28
N LEU A 60 -17.28 -24.61 14.24
CA LEU A 60 -18.64 -24.07 14.39
C LEU A 60 -19.63 -25.12 14.90
N PRO A 61 -20.66 -24.74 15.68
CA PRO A 61 -21.78 -25.61 15.99
C PRO A 61 -22.44 -26.17 14.73
N PRO A 62 -22.99 -27.41 14.76
CA PRO A 62 -23.56 -28.06 13.57
C PRO A 62 -24.60 -27.20 12.85
N GLN A 63 -25.46 -26.50 13.60
CA GLN A 63 -26.50 -25.65 13.04
C GLN A 63 -26.02 -24.47 12.21
N LEU A 64 -24.78 -24.02 12.46
CA LEU A 64 -24.14 -22.98 11.68
C LEU A 64 -23.30 -23.56 10.52
N ARG A 65 -22.73 -24.74 10.71
CA ARG A 65 -21.99 -25.43 9.64
C ARG A 65 -22.89 -25.82 8.47
N ASP A 66 -24.11 -26.25 8.76
CA ASP A 66 -25.10 -26.63 7.74
C ASP A 66 -25.59 -25.45 6.87
N GLN A 67 -25.24 -24.20 7.24
CA GLN A 67 -25.50 -23.00 6.45
C GLN A 67 -24.33 -22.59 5.54
N LEU A 68 -23.18 -23.27 5.63
CA LEU A 68 -22.03 -23.00 4.77
C LEU A 68 -22.24 -23.62 3.37
N PRO A 69 -21.59 -23.04 2.33
CA PRO A 69 -21.67 -23.61 0.99
C PRO A 69 -21.13 -25.04 0.92
N ASP A 70 -21.86 -25.95 0.28
CA ASP A 70 -21.45 -27.35 0.06
C ASP A 70 -20.14 -27.49 -0.73
N THR A 71 -19.73 -26.41 -1.42
CA THR A 71 -18.48 -26.36 -2.18
C THR A 71 -17.23 -26.17 -1.32
N TRP A 72 -17.37 -26.01 -0.01
CA TRP A 72 -16.25 -25.85 0.90
C TRP A 72 -15.83 -27.20 1.50
N PRO A 73 -14.72 -27.80 1.05
CA PRO A 73 -14.24 -29.08 1.58
C PRO A 73 -13.99 -28.96 3.07
N ASP A 74 -14.49 -29.91 3.85
CA ASP A 74 -14.28 -30.01 5.30
C ASP A 74 -14.50 -28.69 6.07
N TYR A 75 -15.43 -27.83 5.59
CA TYR A 75 -15.68 -26.48 6.14
C TYR A 75 -14.43 -25.57 6.12
N ARG A 76 -13.47 -25.86 5.27
CA ARG A 76 -12.26 -25.10 5.06
C ARG A 76 -12.26 -24.46 3.69
N TYR A 77 -11.85 -23.21 3.67
CA TYR A 77 -11.70 -22.44 2.45
C TYR A 77 -10.37 -21.69 2.48
N SER A 78 -9.58 -21.77 1.44
CA SER A 78 -8.31 -21.08 1.36
C SER A 78 -8.16 -20.33 0.04
N VAL A 79 -7.61 -19.12 0.12
CA VAL A 79 -7.26 -18.29 -1.03
C VAL A 79 -5.78 -17.95 -0.94
N ASN A 80 -5.02 -18.36 -1.95
CA ASN A 80 -3.65 -17.96 -2.15
C ASN A 80 -3.58 -16.99 -3.32
N THR A 81 -2.97 -15.83 -3.14
CA THR A 81 -2.79 -14.86 -4.22
C THR A 81 -1.33 -14.44 -4.34
N HIS A 82 -0.87 -14.34 -5.58
CA HIS A 82 0.40 -13.75 -5.94
C HIS A 82 0.12 -12.51 -6.79
N ASN A 83 0.61 -11.35 -6.36
CA ASN A 83 0.41 -10.09 -7.04
C ASN A 83 1.75 -9.57 -7.53
N TYR A 84 1.81 -9.18 -8.77
CA TYR A 84 2.96 -8.55 -9.43
C TYR A 84 2.50 -7.22 -9.97
N ALA A 85 3.17 -6.15 -9.60
CA ALA A 85 2.75 -4.82 -10.01
C ALA A 85 3.94 -3.95 -10.43
N LEU A 86 3.72 -3.16 -11.48
CA LEU A 86 4.62 -2.11 -11.91
C LEU A 86 3.99 -0.77 -11.59
N ARG A 87 4.82 0.16 -11.16
CA ARG A 87 4.45 1.51 -10.78
C ARG A 87 5.26 2.51 -11.57
N LEU A 88 4.59 3.53 -12.08
CA LEU A 88 5.20 4.76 -12.57
C LEU A 88 4.62 5.91 -11.76
N GLY A 89 5.44 6.85 -11.36
CA GLY A 89 4.93 7.94 -10.56
C GLY A 89 5.77 9.21 -10.69
N TYR A 90 5.20 10.29 -10.18
CA TYR A 90 5.85 11.58 -10.04
C TYR A 90 5.61 12.13 -8.65
N GLY A 91 6.66 12.60 -8.01
CA GLY A 91 6.59 13.29 -6.73
C GLY A 91 7.18 14.69 -6.84
N TYR A 92 6.60 15.64 -6.12
CA TYR A 92 7.10 16.99 -6.02
C TYR A 92 7.04 17.50 -4.59
N ASN A 93 8.15 18.07 -4.13
CA ASN A 93 8.25 18.75 -2.83
C ASN A 93 8.38 20.24 -3.08
N TRP A 94 7.37 21.00 -2.69
CA TRP A 94 7.37 22.45 -2.76
C TRP A 94 7.77 23.02 -1.41
N VAL A 95 8.94 23.66 -1.36
CA VAL A 95 9.40 24.43 -0.20
C VAL A 95 8.83 25.85 -0.35
N PHE A 96 7.63 26.11 0.16
CA PHE A 96 6.90 27.34 -0.04
C PHE A 96 7.22 28.42 1.00
N ALA A 97 7.80 28.03 2.13
CA ALA A 97 8.27 28.93 3.15
C ALA A 97 9.49 28.32 3.90
N PRO A 98 10.31 29.13 4.60
CA PRO A 98 11.35 28.59 5.46
C PRO A 98 10.76 27.55 6.43
N LYS A 99 11.33 26.34 6.44
CA LYS A 99 10.93 25.22 7.29
C LYS A 99 9.64 24.48 6.88
N TRP A 100 8.91 24.92 5.84
CA TRP A 100 7.67 24.30 5.38
C TRP A 100 7.83 23.64 4.03
N VAL A 101 7.32 22.43 3.93
CA VAL A 101 7.30 21.63 2.69
C VAL A 101 5.89 21.12 2.46
N LEU A 102 5.39 21.32 1.25
CA LEU A 102 4.21 20.63 0.73
C LEU A 102 4.70 19.55 -0.22
N GLY A 103 4.38 18.30 0.09
CA GLY A 103 4.68 17.14 -0.73
C GLY A 103 3.45 16.65 -1.47
N VAL A 104 3.59 16.42 -2.77
CA VAL A 104 2.56 15.79 -3.61
C VAL A 104 3.21 14.61 -4.33
N SER A 105 2.51 13.50 -4.40
CA SER A 105 2.96 12.35 -5.18
C SER A 105 1.77 11.62 -5.77
N GLU A 106 1.90 11.20 -7.01
CA GLU A 106 0.91 10.40 -7.71
C GLU A 106 1.55 9.24 -8.44
N SER A 107 0.90 8.09 -8.43
CA SER A 107 1.42 6.88 -9.06
C SER A 107 0.31 5.93 -9.53
N PRO A 108 0.08 5.86 -10.84
CA PRO A 108 -0.59 4.71 -11.44
C PRO A 108 0.23 3.43 -11.27
N ILE A 109 -0.47 2.34 -11.01
CA ILE A 109 0.08 1.01 -10.75
C ILE A 109 -0.72 0.01 -11.56
N VAL A 110 -0.04 -0.76 -12.40
CA VAL A 110 -0.64 -1.84 -13.18
C VAL A 110 -0.18 -3.16 -12.60
N GLY A 111 -1.12 -4.05 -12.30
CA GLY A 111 -0.83 -5.32 -11.67
C GLY A 111 -1.50 -6.51 -12.34
N ILE A 112 -0.86 -7.66 -12.16
CA ILE A 112 -1.41 -8.97 -12.46
C ILE A 112 -1.50 -9.73 -11.14
N ARG A 113 -2.68 -10.24 -10.87
CA ARG A 113 -2.96 -11.06 -9.70
C ARG A 113 -3.27 -12.48 -10.15
N LYS A 114 -2.51 -13.44 -9.65
CA LYS A 114 -2.80 -14.87 -9.75
C LYS A 114 -3.38 -15.35 -8.45
N GLY A 115 -4.54 -15.97 -8.50
CA GLY A 115 -5.24 -16.49 -7.32
C GLY A 115 -5.50 -17.98 -7.44
N TYR A 116 -5.38 -18.70 -6.34
CA TYR A 116 -5.72 -20.11 -6.21
C TYR A 116 -6.76 -20.24 -5.10
N VAL A 117 -7.85 -20.89 -5.41
CA VAL A 117 -8.91 -21.21 -4.46
C VAL A 117 -8.84 -22.71 -4.18
N ASN A 118 -8.67 -23.10 -2.92
CA ASN A 118 -8.52 -24.49 -2.48
C ASN A 118 -7.48 -25.27 -3.32
N SER A 119 -6.40 -24.60 -3.75
CA SER A 119 -5.27 -25.13 -4.53
C SER A 119 -5.57 -25.58 -5.97
N ASP A 120 -6.83 -25.57 -6.42
CA ASP A 120 -7.19 -26.26 -7.65
C ASP A 120 -7.65 -25.33 -8.81
N ILE A 121 -7.98 -24.08 -8.53
CA ILE A 121 -8.48 -23.16 -9.56
C ILE A 121 -7.59 -21.93 -9.66
N GLU A 122 -6.76 -21.88 -10.68
CA GLU A 122 -5.99 -20.67 -11.01
C GLU A 122 -6.92 -19.63 -11.65
N LYS A 123 -6.98 -18.46 -11.05
CA LYS A 123 -7.62 -17.26 -11.62
C LYS A 123 -6.58 -16.18 -11.82
N VAL A 124 -6.55 -15.63 -13.03
CA VAL A 124 -5.73 -14.46 -13.36
C VAL A 124 -6.63 -13.25 -13.48
N SER A 125 -6.33 -12.20 -12.75
CA SER A 125 -7.01 -10.92 -12.83
C SER A 125 -6.03 -9.78 -13.07
N PHE A 126 -6.49 -8.77 -13.80
CA PHE A 126 -5.74 -7.53 -13.99
C PHE A 126 -6.25 -6.49 -12.99
N SER A 127 -5.32 -5.69 -12.50
CA SER A 127 -5.64 -4.62 -11.57
C SER A 127 -4.98 -3.32 -11.99
N LEU A 128 -5.73 -2.26 -11.87
CA LEU A 128 -5.25 -0.89 -12.03
C LEU A 128 -5.48 -0.18 -10.69
N TYR A 129 -4.40 0.33 -10.13
CA TYR A 129 -4.45 1.14 -8.91
C TYR A 129 -3.93 2.53 -9.22
N ASN A 130 -4.44 3.51 -8.51
CA ASN A 130 -3.85 4.83 -8.47
C ASN A 130 -3.66 5.25 -7.02
N ARG A 131 -2.46 5.68 -6.67
CA ARG A 131 -2.12 6.20 -5.34
C ARG A 131 -1.72 7.64 -5.43
N ALA A 132 -2.50 8.52 -4.83
CA ALA A 132 -2.14 9.91 -4.62
C ALA A 132 -1.80 10.15 -3.14
N LYS A 133 -0.76 10.94 -2.88
CA LYS A 133 -0.34 11.34 -1.54
C LYS A 133 -0.17 12.85 -1.49
N LEU A 134 -0.63 13.46 -0.42
CA LEU A 134 -0.44 14.86 -0.09
C LEU A 134 0.13 14.97 1.32
N SER A 135 1.12 15.82 1.52
CA SER A 135 1.66 16.05 2.86
C SER A 135 2.00 17.52 3.09
N VAL A 136 1.90 17.94 4.34
CA VAL A 136 2.44 19.21 4.82
C VAL A 136 3.41 18.92 5.95
N VAL A 137 4.63 19.44 5.87
CA VAL A 137 5.68 19.18 6.84
C VAL A 137 6.28 20.51 7.30
N TRP A 138 6.30 20.69 8.62
CA TRP A 138 7.08 21.72 9.27
C TRP A 138 8.35 21.14 9.88
N ASN A 139 9.48 21.86 9.77
CA ASN A 139 10.76 21.48 10.35
C ASN A 139 11.27 22.60 11.26
N SER A 140 11.86 22.26 12.38
CA SER A 140 12.59 23.22 13.23
C SER A 140 13.81 23.80 12.50
N ALA A 141 14.38 24.89 13.00
CA ALA A 141 15.51 25.58 12.37
C ALA A 141 16.73 24.66 12.15
N ASN A 142 17.00 23.76 13.06
CA ASN A 142 18.06 22.77 12.96
C ASN A 142 17.62 21.45 12.30
N GLY A 143 16.37 21.34 11.86
CA GLY A 143 15.79 20.14 11.25
C GLY A 143 15.58 18.97 12.22
N ARG A 144 15.88 19.12 13.51
CA ARG A 144 15.77 18.03 14.50
C ARG A 144 14.33 17.69 14.82
N PHE A 145 13.49 18.68 15.10
CA PHE A 145 12.08 18.47 15.36
C PHE A 145 11.26 18.67 14.10
N PHE A 146 10.20 17.92 13.95
CA PHE A 146 9.26 18.08 12.85
C PHE A 146 7.83 17.79 13.30
N PHE A 147 6.90 18.38 12.57
CA PHE A 147 5.49 18.03 12.57
C PHE A 147 5.07 17.80 11.12
N GLY A 148 4.31 16.76 10.86
CA GLY A 148 3.83 16.44 9.53
C GLY A 148 2.42 15.90 9.55
N ALA A 149 1.67 16.18 8.49
CA ALA A 149 0.40 15.56 8.19
C ALA A 149 0.44 14.98 6.78
N ILE A 150 -0.12 13.79 6.60
CA ILE A 150 -0.20 13.08 5.32
C ILE A 150 -1.63 12.66 5.07
N GLY A 151 -2.13 12.92 3.86
CA GLY A 151 -3.33 12.30 3.29
C GLY A 151 -2.91 11.32 2.18
N LYS A 152 -3.55 10.16 2.14
CA LYS A 152 -3.36 9.14 1.11
C LYS A 152 -4.71 8.79 0.49
N PHE A 153 -4.75 8.72 -0.82
CA PHE A 153 -5.93 8.41 -1.62
C PHE A 153 -5.57 7.24 -2.54
N ASP A 154 -6.10 6.09 -2.24
CA ASP A 154 -5.90 4.88 -3.04
C ASP A 154 -7.20 4.54 -3.76
N VAL A 155 -7.16 4.41 -5.08
CA VAL A 155 -8.27 3.93 -5.91
C VAL A 155 -7.82 2.67 -6.61
N ALA A 156 -8.67 1.65 -6.62
CA ALA A 156 -8.41 0.37 -7.24
C ALA A 156 -9.54 -0.01 -8.19
N ILE A 157 -9.18 -0.49 -9.37
CA ILE A 157 -10.07 -1.16 -10.31
C ILE A 157 -9.47 -2.55 -10.54
N VAL A 158 -10.20 -3.57 -10.18
CA VAL A 158 -9.80 -4.97 -10.36
C VAL A 158 -10.77 -5.63 -11.30
N ASN A 159 -10.25 -6.15 -12.41
CA ASN A 159 -11.03 -6.91 -13.38
C ASN A 159 -10.76 -8.40 -13.18
N ASP A 160 -11.76 -9.13 -12.74
CA ASP A 160 -11.79 -10.59 -12.75
C ASP A 160 -12.66 -11.05 -13.95
N ALA A 161 -12.44 -12.26 -14.45
CA ALA A 161 -13.04 -12.79 -15.69
C ALA A 161 -14.57 -12.62 -15.82
N ARG A 162 -15.28 -12.37 -14.73
CA ARG A 162 -16.74 -12.21 -14.69
C ARG A 162 -17.23 -10.88 -14.10
N THR A 163 -16.37 -10.12 -13.41
CA THR A 163 -16.79 -8.94 -12.63
C THR A 163 -15.68 -7.92 -12.53
N THR A 164 -16.04 -6.66 -12.65
CA THR A 164 -15.12 -5.54 -12.37
C THR A 164 -15.49 -4.92 -11.04
N TYR A 165 -14.53 -4.82 -10.14
CA TYR A 165 -14.67 -4.15 -8.84
C TYR A 165 -13.94 -2.82 -8.88
N ALA A 166 -14.58 -1.78 -8.37
CA ALA A 166 -13.95 -0.50 -8.13
C ALA A 166 -14.11 -0.11 -6.67
N GLY A 167 -13.05 0.38 -6.07
CA GLY A 167 -13.08 0.79 -4.67
C GLY A 167 -11.99 1.81 -4.38
N GLY A 168 -12.14 2.55 -3.29
CA GLY A 168 -11.15 3.52 -2.86
C GLY A 168 -11.02 3.55 -1.34
N VAL A 169 -9.82 3.92 -0.88
CA VAL A 169 -9.49 4.12 0.52
C VAL A 169 -8.87 5.49 0.68
N VAL A 170 -9.37 6.24 1.64
CA VAL A 170 -8.79 7.52 2.07
C VAL A 170 -8.28 7.35 3.48
N SER A 171 -7.04 7.73 3.72
CA SER A 171 -6.45 7.71 5.05
C SER A 171 -5.68 8.99 5.32
N GLY A 172 -5.58 9.35 6.60
CA GLY A 172 -4.83 10.52 7.05
C GLY A 172 -4.09 10.20 8.34
N GLU A 173 -2.92 10.79 8.49
CA GLU A 173 -2.11 10.69 9.70
C GLU A 173 -1.45 12.01 10.01
N ALA A 174 -1.25 12.29 11.30
CA ALA A 174 -0.44 13.40 11.80
C ALA A 174 0.68 12.84 12.67
N VAL A 175 1.89 13.33 12.47
CA VAL A 175 3.09 12.82 13.14
C VAL A 175 3.90 13.99 13.69
N PHE A 176 4.27 13.88 14.96
CA PHE A 176 5.29 14.72 15.57
C PHE A 176 6.50 13.85 15.91
N GLY A 177 7.71 14.35 15.66
CA GLY A 177 8.88 13.52 15.90
C GLY A 177 10.19 14.28 15.98
N VAL A 178 11.22 13.50 16.30
CA VAL A 178 12.61 13.96 16.44
C VAL A 178 13.48 13.16 15.50
N ARG A 179 14.38 13.81 14.76
CA ARG A 179 15.42 13.16 13.98
C ARG A 179 16.71 13.12 14.78
N PHE A 180 17.27 11.96 14.87
CA PHE A 180 18.60 11.74 15.44
C PHE A 180 19.59 11.56 14.28
N ASN A 181 20.68 12.34 14.31
CA ASN A 181 21.81 12.07 13.40
C ASN A 181 22.59 10.91 14.03
N ILE A 182 22.41 9.72 13.50
CA ILE A 182 23.29 8.58 13.79
C ILE A 182 24.44 8.71 12.79
N TRP A 183 25.62 9.00 13.32
CA TRP A 183 26.88 9.05 12.55
C TRP A 183 27.35 7.63 12.23
#